data_0644faf024bb98c16df2796d43830a1b
#
_entry.id   0644faf024bb98c16df2796d43830a1b
#
_cell.length_a   1.000
_cell.length_b   1.000
_cell.length_c   1.000
_cell.angle_alpha   90.00
_cell.angle_beta   90.00
_cell.angle_gamma   90.00
#
_symmetry.space_group_name_H-M   'P 1'
#
loop_
_entity.id
_entity.type
_entity.pdbx_description
1 polymer ?
#
loop_
_entity_poly.entity_id
_entity_poly.type
_entity_poly.pdbx_seq_one_letter_code
_entity_poly.pdbx_strand_id
1 'polypeptide(L)'
;PIKSKQIHTVRKGDNLSVIFEDKQVPLNTAYKIFDFDKNNLLSSIIPGDIMEFNYMGNDLLSIEIIKDDVNSILIRTEDEISIVNIKKEAQTITSFGFGEIRDSFYKSAKDVGIPDSIIMDFAYIFGWDIDFIFDVRKGDKFSVIYETEFSEGEKISSGDIVFAEFTNREKKYIAQRFFDSVQGKQYFNENGENVKKAFLRAPLDFAYISSHFNPNRMHPILHKIKAHNGVDYAAKRNTPVKASGDGVISFMGRQSGYGRTVEIKPVSYTHLTLPT
;
A
#
# COMPACT_ATOMS: atom_id res chain seq x y z
N PRO A 1 25.94 23.72 28.82
CA PRO A 1 24.54 23.27 28.79
C PRO A 1 24.46 21.89 28.15
N ILE A 2 23.67 21.01 28.79
CA ILE A 2 23.51 19.63 28.33
C ILE A 2 22.43 19.64 27.19
N LYS A 3 22.76 19.06 26.03
CA LYS A 3 21.76 18.82 24.97
C LYS A 3 20.84 17.68 25.40
N SER A 4 19.54 17.87 25.31
CA SER A 4 18.55 16.86 25.60
C SER A 4 17.55 16.77 24.44
N LYS A 5 17.01 15.57 24.22
CA LYS A 5 16.04 15.28 23.19
C LYS A 5 14.81 14.62 23.83
N GLN A 6 13.63 15.11 23.50
CA GLN A 6 12.36 14.49 23.88
C GLN A 6 11.61 14.08 22.62
N ILE A 7 10.92 12.95 22.66
CA ILE A 7 10.18 12.41 21.51
C ILE A 7 8.70 12.27 21.89
N HIS A 8 7.84 12.55 20.94
CA HIS A 8 6.40 12.29 21.03
C HIS A 8 5.88 11.70 19.72
N THR A 9 5.16 10.58 19.80
CA THR A 9 4.45 10.03 18.63
C THR A 9 3.01 10.53 18.67
N VAL A 10 2.60 11.23 17.64
CA VAL A 10 1.25 11.83 17.54
C VAL A 10 0.19 10.73 17.52
N ARG A 11 -0.83 10.87 18.37
CA ARG A 11 -1.94 9.92 18.53
C ARG A 11 -3.26 10.54 18.07
N LYS A 12 -4.23 9.71 17.78
CA LYS A 12 -5.58 10.19 17.45
C LYS A 12 -6.19 10.96 18.63
N GLY A 13 -6.51 12.23 18.41
CA GLY A 13 -7.07 13.15 19.42
C GLY A 13 -6.04 14.04 20.09
N ASP A 14 -4.75 13.90 19.77
CA ASP A 14 -3.73 14.82 20.27
C ASP A 14 -3.98 16.23 19.76
N ASN A 15 -3.61 17.20 20.60
CA ASN A 15 -3.64 18.63 20.30
C ASN A 15 -2.22 19.19 20.49
N LEU A 16 -1.73 19.93 19.49
CA LEU A 16 -0.38 20.50 19.53
C LEU A 16 -0.10 21.33 20.77
N SER A 17 -1.08 22.13 21.22
CA SER A 17 -0.92 22.94 22.43
C SER A 17 -0.67 22.07 23.67
N VAL A 18 -1.36 20.94 23.79
CA VAL A 18 -1.19 19.97 24.89
C VAL A 18 0.16 19.25 24.78
N ILE A 19 0.57 18.87 23.55
CA ILE A 19 1.88 18.26 23.32
C ILE A 19 2.98 19.25 23.69
N PHE A 20 2.87 20.51 23.30
CA PHE A 20 3.86 21.54 23.64
C PHE A 20 3.97 21.76 25.13
N GLU A 21 2.85 21.77 25.86
CA GLU A 21 2.84 21.87 27.33
C GLU A 21 3.50 20.64 27.97
N ASP A 22 3.16 19.41 27.56
CA ASP A 22 3.75 18.16 28.05
C ASP A 22 5.27 18.12 27.82
N LYS A 23 5.71 18.66 26.68
CA LYS A 23 7.15 18.76 26.32
C LYS A 23 7.84 19.98 26.86
N GLN A 24 7.17 20.80 27.68
CA GLN A 24 7.72 21.97 28.32
C GLN A 24 8.22 23.05 27.34
N VAL A 25 7.56 23.17 26.18
CA VAL A 25 7.79 24.27 25.25
C VAL A 25 7.34 25.56 25.92
N PRO A 26 8.22 26.60 26.03
CA PRO A 26 7.84 27.85 26.64
C PRO A 26 6.62 28.47 25.96
N LEU A 27 5.63 28.91 26.75
CA LEU A 27 4.34 29.37 26.24
C LEU A 27 4.48 30.47 25.17
N ASN A 28 5.38 31.42 25.41
CA ASN A 28 5.68 32.49 24.45
C ASN A 28 6.24 31.94 23.12
N THR A 29 7.08 30.91 23.18
CA THR A 29 7.64 30.24 22.00
C THR A 29 6.53 29.48 21.25
N ALA A 30 5.65 28.79 21.98
CA ALA A 30 4.50 28.11 21.38
C ALA A 30 3.58 29.08 20.60
N TYR A 31 3.22 30.23 21.19
CA TYR A 31 2.43 31.24 20.52
C TYR A 31 3.11 31.78 19.26
N LYS A 32 4.41 32.07 19.34
CA LYS A 32 5.19 32.54 18.19
C LYS A 32 5.24 31.49 17.06
N ILE A 33 5.36 30.19 17.37
CA ILE A 33 5.34 29.11 16.40
C ILE A 33 3.99 29.10 15.65
N PHE A 34 2.87 29.17 16.38
CA PHE A 34 1.54 29.20 15.76
C PHE A 34 1.31 30.46 14.92
N ASP A 35 1.77 31.62 15.37
CA ASP A 35 1.66 32.90 14.62
C ASP A 35 2.52 32.90 13.34
N PHE A 36 3.66 32.19 13.38
CA PHE A 36 4.59 32.09 12.25
C PHE A 36 4.16 31.07 11.18
N ASP A 37 3.26 30.14 11.51
CA ASP A 37 2.78 29.10 10.57
C ASP A 37 1.77 29.64 9.54
N LYS A 38 2.18 30.64 8.76
CA LYS A 38 1.34 31.26 7.70
C LYS A 38 0.95 30.28 6.59
N ASN A 39 1.72 29.21 6.41
CA ASN A 39 1.48 28.19 5.39
C ASN A 39 0.64 27.00 5.91
N ASN A 40 0.18 27.06 7.14
CA ASN A 40 -0.59 25.99 7.80
C ASN A 40 0.12 24.62 7.77
N LEU A 41 1.44 24.59 7.83
CA LEU A 41 2.23 23.35 7.81
C LEU A 41 1.90 22.45 9.01
N LEU A 42 1.65 23.07 10.18
CA LEU A 42 1.30 22.36 11.41
C LEU A 42 -0.08 21.68 11.33
N SER A 43 -0.97 22.16 10.47
CA SER A 43 -2.27 21.51 10.24
C SER A 43 -2.16 20.18 9.49
N SER A 44 -1.02 19.91 8.86
CA SER A 44 -0.74 18.66 8.15
C SER A 44 -0.30 17.51 9.07
N ILE A 45 -0.15 17.76 10.39
CA ILE A 45 0.26 16.75 11.36
C ILE A 45 -0.85 15.73 11.57
N ILE A 46 -0.52 14.46 11.45
CA ILE A 46 -1.47 13.35 11.54
C ILE A 46 -1.01 12.30 12.59
N PRO A 47 -1.92 11.48 13.11
CA PRO A 47 -1.55 10.36 13.96
C PRO A 47 -0.53 9.43 13.27
N GLY A 48 0.57 9.14 13.98
CA GLY A 48 1.71 8.38 13.48
C GLY A 48 2.96 9.23 13.25
N ASP A 49 2.83 10.53 13.02
CA ASP A 49 3.98 11.43 12.91
C ASP A 49 4.81 11.42 14.21
N ILE A 50 6.12 11.58 14.08
CA ILE A 50 7.04 11.63 15.22
C ILE A 50 7.53 13.06 15.40
N MET A 51 7.37 13.61 16.60
CA MET A 51 7.86 14.94 16.97
C MET A 51 9.08 14.81 17.87
N GLU A 52 10.19 15.40 17.44
CA GLU A 52 11.44 15.43 18.18
C GLU A 52 11.72 16.85 18.65
N PHE A 53 11.82 17.03 19.96
CA PHE A 53 12.08 18.30 20.60
C PHE A 53 13.54 18.35 21.10
N ASN A 54 14.32 19.26 20.58
CA ASN A 54 15.74 19.40 20.92
C ASN A 54 15.94 20.62 21.81
N TYR A 55 16.58 20.42 22.95
CA TYR A 55 16.83 21.46 23.98
C TYR A 55 18.30 21.65 24.26
N MET A 56 18.67 22.86 24.71
CA MET A 56 19.95 23.17 25.35
C MET A 56 19.67 23.75 26.73
N GLY A 57 19.83 22.93 27.77
CA GLY A 57 19.31 23.26 29.10
C GLY A 57 17.79 23.32 29.08
N ASN A 58 17.21 24.51 29.34
CA ASN A 58 15.76 24.75 29.29
C ASN A 58 15.32 25.42 27.97
N ASP A 59 16.26 25.79 27.10
CA ASP A 59 15.94 26.48 25.86
C ASP A 59 15.62 25.48 24.74
N LEU A 60 14.44 25.62 24.14
CA LEU A 60 14.05 24.85 22.96
C LEU A 60 14.82 25.39 21.74
N LEU A 61 15.60 24.53 21.09
CA LEU A 61 16.38 24.88 19.90
C LEU A 61 15.57 24.59 18.61
N SER A 62 14.94 23.46 18.58
CA SER A 62 14.15 23.04 17.40
C SER A 62 13.12 21.98 17.74
N ILE A 63 12.10 21.91 16.88
CA ILE A 63 11.16 20.78 16.81
C ILE A 63 11.24 20.23 15.39
N GLU A 64 11.54 18.95 15.25
CA GLU A 64 11.43 18.25 13.97
C GLU A 64 10.22 17.33 13.99
N ILE A 65 9.33 17.49 13.01
CA ILE A 65 8.13 16.67 12.82
C ILE A 65 8.38 15.76 11.65
N ILE A 66 8.70 14.51 11.93
CA ILE A 66 9.03 13.48 10.94
C ILE A 66 7.73 12.91 10.43
N LYS A 67 7.46 13.08 9.13
CA LYS A 67 6.27 12.60 8.43
C LYS A 67 6.49 11.19 7.88
N ASP A 68 7.67 10.97 7.32
CA ASP A 68 8.15 9.71 6.77
C ASP A 68 9.69 9.73 6.67
N ASP A 69 10.27 8.73 6.03
CA ASP A 69 11.74 8.58 5.95
C ASP A 69 12.42 9.70 5.15
N VAL A 70 11.66 10.45 4.34
CA VAL A 70 12.16 11.50 3.43
C VAL A 70 11.72 12.90 3.84
N ASN A 71 10.50 13.02 4.39
CA ASN A 71 9.87 14.32 4.61
C ASN A 71 9.77 14.63 6.09
N SER A 72 10.20 15.81 6.49
CA SER A 72 9.99 16.37 7.83
C SER A 72 9.66 17.87 7.78
N ILE A 73 9.07 18.38 8.85
CA ILE A 73 8.88 19.81 9.08
C ILE A 73 9.85 20.20 10.20
N LEU A 74 10.75 21.12 9.92
CA LEU A 74 11.69 21.63 10.90
C LEU A 74 11.26 23.03 11.37
N ILE A 75 11.07 23.17 12.67
CA ILE A 75 10.82 24.42 13.37
C ILE A 75 12.10 24.76 14.13
N ARG A 76 12.75 25.88 13.81
CA ARG A 76 13.90 26.43 14.57
C ARG A 76 13.40 27.55 15.45
N THR A 77 13.99 27.65 16.64
CA THR A 77 13.59 28.66 17.65
C THR A 77 14.77 29.41 18.27
N GLU A 78 16.00 29.17 17.78
CA GLU A 78 17.24 29.74 18.36
C GLU A 78 17.30 31.29 18.23
N ASP A 79 17.24 31.80 17.00
CA ASP A 79 17.36 33.26 16.74
C ASP A 79 15.98 33.81 16.31
N GLU A 80 15.57 33.51 15.10
CA GLU A 80 14.24 33.82 14.57
C GLU A 80 13.49 32.51 14.29
N ILE A 81 12.18 32.50 14.62
CA ILE A 81 11.38 31.33 14.36
C ILE A 81 11.29 31.12 12.84
N SER A 82 11.64 29.93 12.42
CA SER A 82 11.45 29.49 11.04
C SER A 82 10.75 28.11 11.00
N ILE A 83 9.81 27.94 10.06
CA ILE A 83 9.11 26.70 9.83
C ILE A 83 9.32 26.33 8.36
N VAL A 84 10.00 25.24 8.11
CA VAL A 84 10.36 24.80 6.76
C VAL A 84 10.08 23.32 6.56
N ASN A 85 9.63 22.96 5.37
CA ASN A 85 9.62 21.56 4.94
C ASN A 85 11.05 21.15 4.59
N ILE A 86 11.51 20.08 5.20
CA ILE A 86 12.74 19.39 4.82
C ILE A 86 12.36 18.18 3.99
N LYS A 87 12.97 18.09 2.82
CA LYS A 87 12.92 16.90 2.00
C LYS A 87 14.35 16.41 1.80
N LYS A 88 14.66 15.24 2.35
CA LYS A 88 15.97 14.62 2.17
C LYS A 88 16.14 14.27 0.68
N GLU A 89 17.32 14.50 0.15
CA GLU A 89 17.63 14.02 -1.18
C GLU A 89 17.72 12.50 -1.18
N ALA A 90 16.86 11.89 -1.97
CA ALA A 90 16.85 10.45 -2.17
C ALA A 90 17.52 10.12 -3.51
N GLN A 91 18.42 9.15 -3.50
CA GLN A 91 18.98 8.55 -4.70
C GLN A 91 18.22 7.28 -5.02
N THR A 92 17.69 7.19 -6.24
CA THR A 92 17.02 6.00 -6.72
C THR A 92 18.03 5.07 -7.38
N ILE A 93 18.15 3.86 -6.86
CA ILE A 93 19.00 2.80 -7.39
C ILE A 93 18.11 1.68 -7.91
N THR A 94 18.47 1.12 -9.06
CA THR A 94 17.80 -0.05 -9.60
C THR A 94 18.28 -1.30 -8.89
N SER A 95 17.35 -2.03 -8.32
CA SER A 95 17.53 -3.32 -7.67
C SER A 95 16.85 -4.42 -8.47
N PHE A 96 17.30 -5.66 -8.30
CA PHE A 96 16.68 -6.80 -8.98
C PHE A 96 16.60 -8.03 -8.06
N GLY A 97 15.64 -8.89 -8.36
CA GLY A 97 15.48 -10.18 -7.71
C GLY A 97 14.95 -11.22 -8.69
N PHE A 98 15.38 -12.45 -8.55
CA PHE A 98 14.88 -13.56 -9.37
C PHE A 98 14.94 -14.87 -8.58
N GLY A 99 14.10 -15.81 -8.96
CA GLY A 99 14.07 -17.10 -8.29
C GLY A 99 13.12 -18.10 -8.93
N GLU A 100 13.10 -19.28 -8.33
CA GLU A 100 12.20 -20.37 -8.66
C GLU A 100 11.30 -20.68 -7.46
N ILE A 101 10.05 -20.94 -7.72
CA ILE A 101 9.07 -21.29 -6.67
C ILE A 101 9.40 -22.66 -6.08
N ARG A 102 9.56 -22.68 -4.77
CA ARG A 102 9.78 -23.93 -3.98
C ARG A 102 8.54 -24.34 -3.21
N ASP A 103 7.90 -23.38 -2.52
CA ASP A 103 6.69 -23.57 -1.72
C ASP A 103 5.58 -22.63 -2.20
N SER A 104 5.75 -21.31 -1.98
CA SER A 104 4.86 -20.25 -2.44
C SER A 104 5.67 -19.13 -3.07
N PHE A 105 5.02 -18.31 -3.90
CA PHE A 105 5.67 -17.13 -4.47
C PHE A 105 6.22 -16.21 -3.38
N TYR A 106 5.39 -15.85 -2.39
CA TYR A 106 5.79 -14.96 -1.30
C TYR A 106 7.06 -15.44 -0.60
N LYS A 107 7.10 -16.72 -0.17
CA LYS A 107 8.24 -17.25 0.55
C LYS A 107 9.49 -17.32 -0.34
N SER A 108 9.34 -17.79 -1.58
CA SER A 108 10.48 -17.90 -2.51
C SER A 108 11.06 -16.54 -2.88
N ALA A 109 10.22 -15.51 -3.04
CA ALA A 109 10.66 -14.15 -3.30
C ALA A 109 11.32 -13.50 -2.06
N LYS A 110 10.78 -13.76 -0.87
CA LYS A 110 11.38 -13.33 0.40
C LYS A 110 12.75 -13.93 0.64
N ASP A 111 12.92 -15.22 0.35
CA ASP A 111 14.18 -15.97 0.53
C ASP A 111 15.32 -15.41 -0.37
N VAL A 112 15.00 -14.77 -1.50
CA VAL A 112 15.97 -14.10 -2.38
C VAL A 112 16.10 -12.59 -2.08
N GLY A 113 15.52 -12.13 -0.98
CA GLY A 113 15.70 -10.75 -0.49
C GLY A 113 14.82 -9.69 -1.13
N ILE A 114 13.77 -10.07 -1.87
CA ILE A 114 12.81 -9.10 -2.41
C ILE A 114 11.97 -8.53 -1.26
N PRO A 115 11.82 -7.19 -1.15
CA PRO A 115 11.01 -6.55 -0.13
C PRO A 115 9.54 -6.93 -0.20
N ASP A 116 8.85 -6.96 0.94
CA ASP A 116 7.43 -7.32 1.04
C ASP A 116 6.53 -6.44 0.15
N SER A 117 6.79 -5.13 0.09
CA SER A 117 6.06 -4.20 -0.77
C SER A 117 6.17 -4.60 -2.24
N ILE A 118 7.37 -4.92 -2.71
CA ILE A 118 7.62 -5.35 -4.10
C ILE A 118 6.97 -6.71 -4.40
N ILE A 119 7.00 -7.64 -3.45
CA ILE A 119 6.31 -8.94 -3.60
C ILE A 119 4.80 -8.73 -3.77
N MET A 120 4.20 -7.82 -2.98
CA MET A 120 2.78 -7.52 -3.08
C MET A 120 2.42 -6.79 -4.37
N ASP A 121 3.25 -5.83 -4.80
CA ASP A 121 3.06 -5.12 -6.07
C ASP A 121 3.19 -6.06 -7.27
N PHE A 122 4.14 -6.98 -7.23
CA PHE A 122 4.30 -8.02 -8.23
C PHE A 122 3.04 -8.91 -8.33
N ALA A 123 2.54 -9.37 -7.19
CA ALA A 123 1.32 -10.16 -7.14
C ALA A 123 0.09 -9.36 -7.61
N TYR A 124 0.05 -8.06 -7.35
CA TYR A 124 -1.00 -7.16 -7.85
C TYR A 124 -0.93 -6.98 -9.37
N ILE A 125 0.26 -6.75 -9.93
CA ILE A 125 0.46 -6.57 -11.38
C ILE A 125 -0.03 -7.79 -12.15
N PHE A 126 0.38 -8.99 -11.75
CA PHE A 126 0.01 -10.23 -12.44
C PHE A 126 -1.30 -10.86 -11.95
N GLY A 127 -1.90 -10.34 -10.88
CA GLY A 127 -3.13 -10.87 -10.28
C GLY A 127 -4.37 -10.82 -11.19
N TRP A 128 -4.27 -10.13 -12.33
CA TRP A 128 -5.27 -10.12 -13.40
C TRP A 128 -5.25 -11.39 -14.25
N ASP A 129 -4.09 -12.06 -14.33
CA ASP A 129 -3.87 -13.27 -15.11
C ASP A 129 -3.63 -14.51 -14.24
N ILE A 130 -3.04 -14.34 -13.07
CA ILE A 130 -2.51 -15.43 -12.23
C ILE A 130 -3.12 -15.33 -10.83
N ASP A 131 -3.69 -16.43 -10.38
CA ASP A 131 -4.00 -16.60 -8.97
C ASP A 131 -2.77 -17.17 -8.25
N PHE A 132 -2.09 -16.33 -7.46
CA PHE A 132 -0.85 -16.72 -6.77
C PHE A 132 -1.04 -17.78 -5.68
N ILE A 133 -2.29 -18.14 -5.36
CA ILE A 133 -2.60 -19.21 -4.42
C ILE A 133 -2.86 -20.53 -5.17
N PHE A 134 -3.63 -20.46 -6.26
CA PHE A 134 -4.12 -21.66 -6.93
C PHE A 134 -3.39 -22.02 -8.22
N ASP A 135 -2.80 -21.05 -8.92
CA ASP A 135 -2.15 -21.30 -10.22
C ASP A 135 -0.66 -21.56 -10.09
N VAL A 136 0.00 -20.99 -9.09
CA VAL A 136 1.46 -21.07 -8.89
C VAL A 136 1.88 -22.49 -8.49
N ARG A 137 2.97 -22.98 -9.08
CA ARG A 137 3.51 -24.32 -8.87
C ARG A 137 4.99 -24.26 -8.56
N LYS A 138 5.46 -25.31 -7.89
CA LYS A 138 6.88 -25.56 -7.75
C LYS A 138 7.53 -25.67 -9.13
N GLY A 139 8.66 -24.97 -9.32
CA GLY A 139 9.36 -24.89 -10.61
C GLY A 139 8.99 -23.66 -11.46
N ASP A 140 7.89 -22.95 -11.15
CA ASP A 140 7.61 -21.64 -11.76
C ASP A 140 8.72 -20.65 -11.42
N LYS A 141 8.95 -19.67 -12.31
CA LYS A 141 10.07 -18.74 -12.16
C LYS A 141 9.57 -17.30 -12.15
N PHE A 142 10.30 -16.46 -11.43
CA PHE A 142 10.03 -15.03 -11.38
C PHE A 142 11.31 -14.22 -11.49
N SER A 143 11.20 -13.03 -12.06
CA SER A 143 12.23 -12.00 -11.99
C SER A 143 11.57 -10.63 -11.88
N VAL A 144 12.23 -9.71 -11.17
CA VAL A 144 11.73 -8.36 -10.97
C VAL A 144 12.90 -7.39 -10.94
N ILE A 145 12.71 -6.25 -11.60
CA ILE A 145 13.56 -5.07 -11.51
C ILE A 145 12.72 -3.97 -10.87
N TYR A 146 13.21 -3.37 -9.80
CA TYR A 146 12.48 -2.37 -9.04
C TYR A 146 13.41 -1.26 -8.54
N GLU A 147 12.83 -0.13 -8.23
CA GLU A 147 13.55 1.00 -7.66
C GLU A 147 13.73 0.80 -6.15
N THR A 148 14.86 1.24 -5.64
CA THR A 148 15.13 1.32 -4.22
C THR A 148 15.67 2.72 -3.93
N GLU A 149 15.06 3.40 -2.98
CA GLU A 149 15.45 4.75 -2.60
C GLU A 149 16.40 4.72 -1.40
N PHE A 150 17.46 5.47 -1.52
CA PHE A 150 18.47 5.65 -0.47
C PHE A 150 18.62 7.13 -0.14
N SER A 151 18.80 7.45 1.12
CA SER A 151 19.22 8.77 1.59
C SER A 151 20.37 8.60 2.57
N GLU A 152 21.44 9.40 2.40
CA GLU A 152 22.62 9.35 3.24
C GLU A 152 23.26 7.94 3.36
N GLY A 153 23.08 7.09 2.33
CA GLY A 153 23.59 5.74 2.29
C GLY A 153 22.69 4.68 2.96
N GLU A 154 21.59 5.08 3.58
CA GLU A 154 20.61 4.19 4.17
C GLU A 154 19.42 3.99 3.23
N LYS A 155 18.90 2.78 3.18
CA LYS A 155 17.69 2.46 2.43
C LYS A 155 16.49 3.05 3.15
N ILE A 156 15.74 3.94 2.48
CA ILE A 156 14.56 4.61 3.02
C ILE A 156 13.26 3.98 2.53
N SER A 157 13.21 3.54 1.26
CA SER A 157 12.02 2.89 0.74
C SER A 157 12.34 1.91 -0.38
N SER A 158 11.35 1.09 -0.74
CA SER A 158 11.32 0.39 -2.02
C SER A 158 10.37 1.16 -2.91
N GLY A 159 10.89 1.63 -4.05
CA GLY A 159 10.10 2.32 -5.05
C GLY A 159 9.27 1.36 -5.90
N ASP A 160 9.02 1.75 -7.12
CA ASP A 160 8.15 1.02 -8.04
C ASP A 160 8.85 -0.12 -8.77
N ILE A 161 8.09 -1.12 -9.17
CA ILE A 161 8.55 -2.12 -10.14
C ILE A 161 8.73 -1.43 -11.50
N VAL A 162 9.90 -1.64 -12.11
CA VAL A 162 10.24 -1.17 -13.46
C VAL A 162 9.92 -2.23 -14.50
N PHE A 163 10.26 -3.47 -14.18
CA PHE A 163 10.04 -4.64 -15.04
C PHE A 163 9.77 -5.87 -14.16
N ALA A 164 8.84 -6.69 -14.58
CA ALA A 164 8.57 -7.97 -13.94
C ALA A 164 8.28 -9.05 -14.97
N GLU A 165 8.73 -10.26 -14.68
CA GLU A 165 8.46 -11.46 -15.47
C GLU A 165 8.06 -12.60 -14.54
N PHE A 166 7.03 -13.34 -14.90
CA PHE A 166 6.61 -14.56 -14.23
C PHE A 166 6.39 -15.67 -15.25
N THR A 167 6.98 -16.81 -15.04
CA THR A 167 6.76 -18.00 -15.88
C THR A 167 5.97 -19.02 -15.09
N ASN A 168 4.74 -19.26 -15.51
CA ASN A 168 3.85 -20.25 -14.92
C ASN A 168 3.53 -21.33 -15.94
N ARG A 169 3.87 -22.57 -15.64
CA ARG A 169 3.64 -23.72 -16.56
C ARG A 169 4.13 -23.45 -17.99
N GLU A 170 5.37 -22.95 -18.11
CA GLU A 170 6.04 -22.59 -19.37
C GLU A 170 5.45 -21.34 -20.07
N LYS A 171 4.30 -20.83 -19.64
CA LYS A 171 3.77 -19.57 -20.15
C LYS A 171 4.42 -18.40 -19.44
N LYS A 172 4.97 -17.50 -20.25
CA LYS A 172 5.62 -16.28 -19.79
C LYS A 172 4.62 -15.14 -19.71
N TYR A 173 4.70 -14.36 -18.64
CA TYR A 173 3.95 -13.13 -18.41
C TYR A 173 4.96 -12.03 -18.13
N ILE A 174 4.86 -10.93 -18.85
CA ILE A 174 5.76 -9.78 -18.76
C ILE A 174 4.94 -8.55 -18.37
N ALA A 175 5.52 -7.70 -17.54
CA ALA A 175 4.99 -6.40 -17.22
C ALA A 175 6.12 -5.38 -17.17
N GLN A 176 6.06 -4.38 -18.03
CA GLN A 176 6.98 -3.27 -18.09
C GLN A 176 6.26 -1.98 -17.75
N ARG A 177 6.85 -1.18 -16.85
CA ARG A 177 6.31 0.11 -16.43
C ARG A 177 6.52 1.16 -17.54
N PHE A 178 5.44 1.89 -17.83
CA PHE A 178 5.44 3.14 -18.56
C PHE A 178 4.69 4.20 -17.74
N PHE A 179 5.08 5.44 -17.94
CA PHE A 179 4.42 6.57 -17.30
C PHE A 179 3.58 7.32 -18.32
N ASP A 180 2.28 7.33 -18.12
CA ASP A 180 1.34 8.11 -18.91
C ASP A 180 1.03 9.43 -18.17
N SER A 181 1.03 10.55 -18.89
CA SER A 181 0.82 11.89 -18.31
C SER A 181 -0.57 12.09 -17.74
N VAL A 182 -1.57 11.31 -18.16
CA VAL A 182 -2.97 11.41 -17.73
C VAL A 182 -3.32 10.32 -16.71
N GLN A 183 -2.92 9.08 -16.98
CA GLN A 183 -3.26 7.91 -16.17
C GLN A 183 -2.17 7.55 -15.14
N GLY A 184 -1.02 8.22 -15.21
CA GLY A 184 0.13 7.94 -14.33
C GLY A 184 0.85 6.65 -14.70
N LYS A 185 1.30 5.94 -13.68
CA LYS A 185 2.03 4.69 -13.81
C LYS A 185 1.15 3.56 -14.33
N GLN A 186 1.55 2.95 -15.45
CA GLN A 186 0.87 1.83 -16.10
C GLN A 186 1.89 0.72 -16.40
N TYR A 187 1.39 -0.53 -16.51
CA TYR A 187 2.19 -1.70 -16.88
C TYR A 187 1.65 -2.32 -18.16
N PHE A 188 2.55 -2.69 -19.06
CA PHE A 188 2.23 -3.24 -20.36
C PHE A 188 2.99 -4.56 -20.60
N ASN A 189 2.34 -5.49 -21.31
CA ASN A 189 2.98 -6.73 -21.73
C ASN A 189 3.86 -6.52 -22.98
N GLU A 190 4.47 -7.59 -23.49
CA GLU A 190 5.32 -7.59 -24.68
C GLU A 190 4.61 -7.14 -25.98
N ASN A 191 3.28 -7.21 -26.02
CA ASN A 191 2.47 -6.77 -27.15
C ASN A 191 2.02 -5.30 -27.04
N GLY A 192 2.42 -4.60 -25.97
CA GLY A 192 1.96 -3.25 -25.70
C GLY A 192 0.54 -3.15 -25.14
N GLU A 193 -0.03 -4.26 -24.66
CA GLU A 193 -1.35 -4.29 -24.03
C GLU A 193 -1.21 -4.03 -22.53
N ASN A 194 -2.11 -3.22 -21.97
CA ASN A 194 -2.13 -2.96 -20.52
C ASN A 194 -2.40 -4.27 -19.76
N VAL A 195 -1.56 -4.59 -18.79
CA VAL A 195 -1.71 -5.80 -17.97
C VAL A 195 -2.90 -5.71 -17.02
N LYS A 196 -3.36 -4.50 -16.69
CA LYS A 196 -4.59 -4.29 -15.92
C LYS A 196 -5.81 -4.64 -16.77
N LYS A 197 -6.49 -5.71 -16.42
CA LYS A 197 -7.74 -6.14 -17.07
C LYS A 197 -8.96 -5.57 -16.35
N ALA A 198 -10.14 -5.78 -16.94
CA ALA A 198 -11.39 -5.32 -16.36
C ALA A 198 -11.67 -5.88 -14.95
N PHE A 199 -11.16 -7.09 -14.64
CA PHE A 199 -11.39 -7.74 -13.35
C PHE A 199 -10.17 -8.47 -12.82
N LEU A 200 -9.90 -8.27 -11.53
CA LEU A 200 -8.97 -9.09 -10.75
C LEU A 200 -9.49 -10.53 -10.66
N ARG A 201 -8.62 -11.49 -10.85
CA ARG A 201 -8.96 -12.89 -10.74
C ARG A 201 -9.29 -13.33 -9.31
N ALA A 202 -8.59 -12.77 -8.33
CA ALA A 202 -8.85 -12.98 -6.90
C ALA A 202 -8.90 -11.62 -6.17
N PRO A 203 -10.07 -11.23 -5.59
CA PRO A 203 -10.24 -9.95 -4.91
C PRO A 203 -9.68 -9.93 -3.48
N LEU A 204 -9.05 -11.01 -3.05
CA LEU A 204 -8.51 -11.21 -1.71
C LEU A 204 -7.10 -11.78 -1.78
N ASP A 205 -6.19 -11.22 -0.99
CA ASP A 205 -4.87 -11.79 -0.81
C ASP A 205 -4.96 -12.94 0.22
N PHE A 206 -4.32 -14.08 -0.08
CA PHE A 206 -4.25 -15.24 0.82
C PHE A 206 -5.62 -15.84 1.26
N ALA A 207 -6.62 -15.74 0.40
CA ALA A 207 -7.92 -16.38 0.59
C ALA A 207 -7.94 -17.80 0.00
N TYR A 208 -8.96 -18.57 0.35
CA TYR A 208 -9.27 -19.84 -0.32
C TYR A 208 -10.70 -19.81 -0.87
N ILE A 209 -10.93 -20.56 -1.94
CA ILE A 209 -12.29 -20.72 -2.49
C ILE A 209 -13.06 -21.66 -1.57
N SER A 210 -14.07 -21.12 -0.89
CA SER A 210 -14.97 -21.90 -0.05
C SER A 210 -16.12 -22.53 -0.82
N SER A 211 -16.51 -21.93 -1.96
CA SER A 211 -17.54 -22.48 -2.85
C SER A 211 -17.28 -22.05 -4.29
N HIS A 212 -17.19 -23.02 -5.18
CA HIS A 212 -17.00 -22.79 -6.62
C HIS A 212 -18.31 -22.43 -7.33
N PHE A 213 -18.20 -21.78 -8.49
CA PHE A 213 -19.30 -21.62 -9.41
C PHE A 213 -19.89 -22.99 -9.77
N ASN A 214 -21.20 -23.15 -9.57
CA ASN A 214 -21.90 -24.39 -9.91
C ASN A 214 -23.38 -24.09 -10.23
N PRO A 215 -23.73 -23.98 -11.51
CA PRO A 215 -25.08 -23.67 -11.92
C PRO A 215 -26.09 -24.80 -11.58
N ASN A 216 -25.59 -26.03 -11.36
CA ASN A 216 -26.41 -27.21 -11.08
C ASN A 216 -26.25 -27.68 -9.62
N ARG A 217 -25.87 -26.80 -8.68
CA ARG A 217 -25.67 -27.14 -7.28
C ARG A 217 -26.97 -27.63 -6.64
N MET A 218 -26.99 -28.88 -6.17
CA MET A 218 -28.10 -29.41 -5.38
C MET A 218 -28.02 -28.87 -3.95
N HIS A 219 -29.10 -28.23 -3.49
CA HIS A 219 -29.18 -27.73 -2.12
C HIS A 219 -29.31 -28.90 -1.14
N PRO A 220 -28.41 -29.04 -0.15
CA PRO A 220 -28.32 -30.24 0.68
C PRO A 220 -29.56 -30.50 1.53
N ILE A 221 -30.35 -29.45 1.85
CA ILE A 221 -31.57 -29.59 2.70
C ILE A 221 -32.84 -29.62 1.85
N LEU A 222 -32.86 -28.83 0.77
CA LEU A 222 -34.10 -28.66 -0.01
C LEU A 222 -34.24 -29.66 -1.19
N HIS A 223 -33.18 -30.42 -1.47
CA HIS A 223 -33.09 -31.35 -2.60
C HIS A 223 -33.53 -30.75 -3.95
N LYS A 224 -33.35 -29.41 -4.08
CA LYS A 224 -33.66 -28.67 -5.32
C LYS A 224 -32.37 -28.07 -5.85
N ILE A 225 -32.31 -27.94 -7.18
CA ILE A 225 -31.19 -27.25 -7.83
C ILE A 225 -31.28 -25.77 -7.44
N LYS A 226 -30.27 -25.29 -6.73
CA LYS A 226 -30.05 -23.87 -6.42
C LYS A 226 -28.69 -23.48 -7.00
N ALA A 227 -28.70 -22.87 -8.16
CA ALA A 227 -27.49 -22.42 -8.84
C ALA A 227 -26.62 -21.55 -7.91
N HIS A 228 -25.32 -21.78 -7.93
CA HIS A 228 -24.31 -20.88 -7.38
C HIS A 228 -23.63 -20.15 -8.52
N ASN A 229 -24.08 -18.91 -8.77
CA ASN A 229 -23.67 -18.09 -9.93
C ASN A 229 -22.40 -17.28 -9.68
N GLY A 230 -21.62 -17.63 -8.68
CA GLY A 230 -20.39 -16.97 -8.31
C GLY A 230 -19.36 -17.90 -7.70
N VAL A 231 -18.26 -17.33 -7.28
CA VAL A 231 -17.21 -18.00 -6.49
C VAL A 231 -17.16 -17.31 -5.13
N ASP A 232 -17.25 -18.11 -4.07
CA ASP A 232 -17.12 -17.60 -2.70
C ASP A 232 -15.67 -17.77 -2.24
N TYR A 233 -15.03 -16.66 -1.93
CA TYR A 233 -13.73 -16.63 -1.27
C TYR A 233 -13.89 -16.50 0.23
N ALA A 234 -13.13 -17.25 0.99
CA ALA A 234 -13.06 -17.14 2.44
C ALA A 234 -11.66 -16.74 2.88
N ALA A 235 -11.60 -15.87 3.87
CA ALA A 235 -10.35 -15.37 4.44
C ALA A 235 -10.52 -15.18 5.96
N LYS A 236 -9.40 -14.94 6.65
CA LYS A 236 -9.41 -14.58 8.08
C LYS A 236 -10.16 -13.26 8.29
N ARG A 237 -10.73 -13.11 9.47
CA ARG A 237 -11.39 -11.85 9.86
C ARG A 237 -10.38 -10.69 9.76
N ASN A 238 -10.85 -9.54 9.24
CA ASN A 238 -10.07 -8.33 8.97
C ASN A 238 -9.10 -8.43 7.77
N THR A 239 -9.18 -9.47 6.94
CA THR A 239 -8.47 -9.48 5.66
C THR A 239 -9.05 -8.37 4.77
N PRO A 240 -8.23 -7.49 4.18
CA PRO A 240 -8.70 -6.49 3.23
C PRO A 240 -9.34 -7.15 2.00
N VAL A 241 -10.50 -6.64 1.60
CA VAL A 241 -11.20 -7.05 0.38
C VAL A 241 -11.05 -5.96 -0.66
N LYS A 242 -10.48 -6.29 -1.81
CA LYS A 242 -10.32 -5.37 -2.94
C LYS A 242 -11.56 -5.42 -3.83
N ALA A 243 -11.90 -4.30 -4.47
CA ALA A 243 -12.83 -4.34 -5.60
C ALA A 243 -12.19 -5.18 -6.71
N SER A 244 -12.92 -6.14 -7.25
CA SER A 244 -12.43 -6.99 -8.35
C SER A 244 -12.27 -6.23 -9.67
N GLY A 245 -12.84 -5.04 -9.80
CA GLY A 245 -12.75 -4.17 -10.97
C GLY A 245 -13.30 -2.79 -10.68
N ASP A 246 -13.12 -1.89 -11.64
CA ASP A 246 -13.68 -0.55 -11.60
C ASP A 246 -15.21 -0.61 -11.67
N GLY A 247 -15.92 0.12 -10.83
CA GLY A 247 -17.36 0.06 -10.74
C GLY A 247 -17.97 1.12 -9.83
N VAL A 248 -19.29 1.13 -9.77
CA VAL A 248 -20.07 2.01 -8.89
C VAL A 248 -20.67 1.16 -7.77
N ILE A 249 -20.56 1.65 -6.53
CA ILE A 249 -21.21 0.99 -5.39
C ILE A 249 -22.73 1.07 -5.59
N SER A 250 -23.36 -0.09 -5.78
CA SER A 250 -24.81 -0.21 -5.95
C SER A 250 -25.53 -0.43 -4.62
N PHE A 251 -24.86 -1.00 -3.63
CA PHE A 251 -25.39 -1.24 -2.30
C PHE A 251 -24.27 -1.22 -1.25
N MET A 252 -24.57 -0.60 -0.11
CA MET A 252 -23.72 -0.66 1.08
C MET A 252 -24.62 -0.72 2.32
N GLY A 253 -24.56 -1.81 3.08
CA GLY A 253 -25.42 -1.97 4.25
C GLY A 253 -25.40 -3.37 4.85
N ARG A 254 -26.45 -3.70 5.62
CA ARG A 254 -26.68 -5.06 6.10
C ARG A 254 -27.75 -5.74 5.25
N GLN A 255 -27.44 -6.93 4.77
CA GLN A 255 -28.32 -7.75 3.97
C GLN A 255 -28.57 -9.09 4.67
N SER A 256 -29.83 -9.55 4.66
CA SER A 256 -30.21 -10.83 5.27
C SER A 256 -29.46 -11.98 4.63
N GLY A 257 -28.84 -12.83 5.44
CA GLY A 257 -28.03 -13.97 4.98
C GLY A 257 -26.58 -13.64 4.63
N TYR A 258 -26.26 -12.36 4.32
CA TYR A 258 -24.90 -11.92 3.93
C TYR A 258 -24.21 -11.07 5.00
N GLY A 259 -24.96 -10.47 5.94
CA GLY A 259 -24.39 -9.61 6.95
C GLY A 259 -24.07 -8.20 6.42
N ARG A 260 -22.87 -7.67 6.72
CA ARG A 260 -22.40 -6.41 6.16
C ARG A 260 -21.96 -6.66 4.72
N THR A 261 -22.56 -5.96 3.78
CA THR A 261 -22.40 -6.18 2.34
C THR A 261 -22.07 -4.86 1.65
N VAL A 262 -21.15 -4.92 0.70
CA VAL A 262 -20.91 -3.90 -0.30
C VAL A 262 -21.06 -4.57 -1.67
N GLU A 263 -21.94 -4.03 -2.51
CA GLU A 263 -22.12 -4.48 -3.89
C GLU A 263 -21.56 -3.44 -4.84
N ILE A 264 -20.76 -3.89 -5.80
CA ILE A 264 -20.17 -3.05 -6.84
C ILE A 264 -20.75 -3.48 -8.18
N LYS A 265 -21.35 -2.52 -8.89
CA LYS A 265 -21.76 -2.71 -10.28
C LYS A 265 -20.61 -2.26 -11.18
N PRO A 266 -19.99 -3.19 -11.95
CA PRO A 266 -18.86 -2.86 -12.82
C PRO A 266 -19.24 -1.86 -13.92
N VAL A 267 -18.30 -0.98 -14.29
CA VAL A 267 -18.52 0.02 -15.36
C VAL A 267 -18.47 -0.59 -16.75
N SER A 268 -17.75 -1.70 -16.92
CA SER A 268 -17.52 -2.33 -18.22
C SER A 268 -18.20 -3.68 -18.38
N TYR A 269 -19.54 -3.71 -18.29
CA TYR A 269 -20.31 -4.92 -18.63
C TYR A 269 -21.05 -4.72 -19.94
N THR A 270 -20.35 -4.84 -21.07
CA THR A 270 -21.06 -5.02 -22.34
C THR A 270 -20.80 -6.36 -23.00
N HIS A 271 -19.75 -7.10 -22.72
CA HIS A 271 -19.53 -8.44 -23.28
C HIS A 271 -18.58 -9.29 -22.41
N LEU A 272 -19.13 -10.07 -21.48
CA LEU A 272 -18.44 -11.24 -20.96
C LEU A 272 -19.09 -12.46 -21.58
N THR A 273 -18.56 -12.92 -22.71
CA THR A 273 -18.66 -14.31 -23.09
C THR A 273 -17.65 -15.08 -22.28
N LEU A 274 -18.12 -15.89 -21.33
CA LEU A 274 -17.27 -16.90 -20.72
C LEU A 274 -16.75 -17.80 -21.84
N PRO A 275 -15.44 -18.06 -21.95
CA PRO A 275 -14.98 -19.09 -22.83
C PRO A 275 -15.54 -20.43 -22.34
N THR A 276 -16.24 -21.13 -23.20
CA THR A 276 -16.73 -22.50 -23.02
C THR A 276 -15.57 -23.47 -22.83
#